data_1d1fec92d7e193670a8c1ffc61c6863b
#
_entry.id   1d1fec92d7e193670a8c1ffc61c6863b
#
_cell.length_a   1.000
_cell.length_b   1.000
_cell.length_c   1.000
_cell.angle_alpha   90.00
_cell.angle_beta   90.00
_cell.angle_gamma   90.00
#
_symmetry.space_group_name_H-M   'P 1'
#
loop_
_entity.id
_entity.type
_entity.pdbx_description
1 polymer ?
#
loop_
_entity_poly.entity_id
_entity_poly.type
_entity_poly.pdbx_seq_one_letter_code
_entity_poly.pdbx_strand_id
1 'polypeptide(L)'
;MDINRKNMDFLFKSFSMNFASGIESVPDTWQKFCGTIQSGAAANVYPFLEQFGGMREWIGDRQLKNVSSRKIEVVNRDFEDTVSIPRNDIEDDQYGIYSTLIAQMGYNAGKLWQDLAVEALVSNPKWIDDADFFSTTRTYGE
;
A
#
# COMPACT_ATOMS: atom_id res chain seq x y z
N MET A 1 31.61 19.84 -10.57
CA MET A 1 30.74 20.90 -9.97
C MET A 1 31.36 21.31 -8.62
N ASP A 2 31.59 22.62 -8.34
CA ASP A 2 32.09 23.02 -7.03
C ASP A 2 31.07 22.73 -5.93
N ILE A 3 31.46 21.95 -4.94
CA ILE A 3 30.59 21.59 -3.82
C ILE A 3 30.59 22.75 -2.82
N ASN A 4 29.58 23.59 -2.93
CA ASN A 4 29.23 24.60 -1.95
C ASN A 4 27.76 24.42 -1.50
N ARG A 5 27.40 25.07 -0.39
CA ARG A 5 26.05 24.91 0.20
C ARG A 5 24.92 25.20 -0.81
N LYS A 6 25.06 26.24 -1.63
CA LYS A 6 24.02 26.61 -2.61
C LYS A 6 23.85 25.55 -3.70
N ASN A 7 24.99 25.02 -4.19
CA ASN A 7 24.97 23.97 -5.21
C ASN A 7 24.40 22.65 -4.67
N MET A 8 24.70 22.32 -3.41
CA MET A 8 24.10 21.16 -2.76
C MET A 8 22.59 21.33 -2.56
N ASP A 9 22.12 22.49 -2.10
CA ASP A 9 20.69 22.78 -1.96
C ASP A 9 19.95 22.67 -3.31
N PHE A 10 20.59 23.13 -4.39
CA PHE A 10 20.02 23.00 -5.74
C PHE A 10 19.98 21.53 -6.18
N LEU A 11 21.03 20.77 -5.92
CA LEU A 11 21.11 19.36 -6.26
C LEU A 11 20.04 18.55 -5.53
N PHE A 12 19.88 18.77 -4.22
CA PHE A 12 18.82 18.10 -3.43
C PHE A 12 17.42 18.46 -3.92
N LYS A 13 17.16 19.69 -4.32
CA LYS A 13 15.88 20.07 -4.93
C LYS A 13 15.66 19.35 -6.25
N SER A 14 16.68 19.27 -7.09
CA SER A 14 16.61 18.53 -8.36
C SER A 14 16.33 17.04 -8.12
N PHE A 15 17.00 16.42 -7.17
CA PHE A 15 16.76 15.02 -6.80
C PHE A 15 15.35 14.81 -6.25
N SER A 16 14.86 15.70 -5.40
CA SER A 16 13.48 15.63 -4.91
C SER A 16 12.45 15.74 -6.03
N MET A 17 12.69 16.60 -7.02
CA MET A 17 11.82 16.72 -8.19
C MET A 17 11.85 15.45 -9.06
N ASN A 18 13.03 14.89 -9.31
CA ASN A 18 13.18 13.64 -10.08
C ASN A 18 12.53 12.45 -9.37
N PHE A 19 12.67 12.37 -8.05
CA PHE A 19 12.00 11.35 -7.23
C PHE A 19 10.48 11.47 -7.31
N ALA A 20 9.93 12.67 -7.14
CA ALA A 20 8.50 12.92 -7.26
C ALA A 20 7.97 12.57 -8.67
N SER A 21 8.69 12.99 -9.72
CA SER A 21 8.36 12.63 -11.10
C SER A 21 8.39 11.11 -11.33
N GLY A 22 9.32 10.40 -10.69
CA GLY A 22 9.36 8.94 -10.70
C GLY A 22 8.09 8.32 -10.12
N ILE A 23 7.65 8.79 -8.95
CA ILE A 23 6.40 8.33 -8.33
C ILE A 23 5.21 8.60 -9.23
N GLU A 24 5.08 9.80 -9.77
CA GLU A 24 3.95 10.22 -10.62
C GLU A 24 3.89 9.44 -11.95
N SER A 25 5.00 8.88 -12.40
CA SER A 25 5.05 8.08 -13.64
C SER A 25 4.43 6.69 -13.51
N VAL A 26 4.15 6.23 -12.29
CA VAL A 26 3.57 4.90 -12.04
C VAL A 26 2.05 4.94 -12.24
N PRO A 27 1.47 4.05 -13.06
CA PRO A 27 0.02 4.01 -13.23
C PRO A 27 -0.68 3.46 -11.98
N ASP A 28 -1.72 4.14 -11.53
CA ASP A 28 -2.54 3.78 -10.36
C ASP A 28 -3.52 2.62 -10.63
N THR A 29 -3.02 1.52 -11.14
CA THR A 29 -3.88 0.39 -11.51
C THR A 29 -4.44 -0.37 -10.31
N TRP A 30 -3.71 -0.39 -9.20
CA TRP A 30 -4.15 -1.04 -7.95
C TRP A 30 -5.41 -0.42 -7.35
N GLN A 31 -5.64 0.87 -7.55
CA GLN A 31 -6.84 1.58 -7.06
C GLN A 31 -8.15 1.10 -7.71
N LYS A 32 -8.06 0.36 -8.85
CA LYS A 32 -9.23 -0.20 -9.52
C LYS A 32 -9.84 -1.37 -8.77
N PHE A 33 -9.07 -2.02 -7.89
CA PHE A 33 -9.50 -3.21 -7.15
C PHE A 33 -9.20 -3.15 -5.64
N CYS A 34 -8.46 -2.16 -5.17
CA CYS A 34 -8.17 -1.93 -3.77
C CYS A 34 -8.72 -0.60 -3.30
N GLY A 35 -9.30 -0.57 -2.09
CA GLY A 35 -9.65 0.66 -1.39
C GLY A 35 -8.49 1.15 -0.51
N THR A 36 -8.49 2.44 -0.20
CA THR A 36 -7.53 3.04 0.72
C THR A 36 -8.20 3.39 2.03
N ILE A 37 -7.65 2.91 3.13
CA ILE A 37 -8.08 3.26 4.49
C ILE A 37 -6.90 3.87 5.21
N GLN A 38 -7.08 5.09 5.75
CA GLN A 38 -6.02 5.76 6.51
C GLN A 38 -5.83 5.07 7.86
N SER A 39 -4.55 4.78 8.19
CA SER A 39 -4.17 4.22 9.47
C SER A 39 -3.60 5.32 10.37
N GLY A 40 -4.11 5.42 11.58
CA GLY A 40 -3.61 6.34 12.63
C GLY A 40 -2.93 5.62 13.80
N ALA A 41 -2.74 4.28 13.70
CA ALA A 41 -2.17 3.46 14.76
C ALA A 41 -1.19 2.43 14.17
N ALA A 42 -0.35 1.85 15.02
CA ALA A 42 0.60 0.80 14.62
C ALA A 42 -0.09 -0.47 14.08
N ALA A 43 -1.31 -0.74 14.51
CA ALA A 43 -2.18 -1.80 14.00
C ALA A 43 -3.62 -1.30 13.94
N ASN A 44 -4.33 -1.69 12.90
CA ASN A 44 -5.74 -1.41 12.74
C ASN A 44 -6.55 -2.68 12.82
N VAL A 45 -7.63 -2.62 13.58
CA VAL A 45 -8.59 -3.72 13.73
C VAL A 45 -9.83 -3.41 12.92
N TYR A 46 -10.14 -4.26 11.95
CA TYR A 46 -11.33 -4.14 11.11
C TYR A 46 -12.37 -5.16 11.57
N PRO A 47 -13.45 -4.72 12.24
CA PRO A 47 -14.54 -5.62 12.59
C PRO A 47 -15.38 -5.92 11.35
N PHE A 48 -15.64 -7.21 11.12
CA PHE A 48 -16.61 -7.65 10.13
C PHE A 48 -17.89 -8.04 10.83
N LEU A 49 -19.00 -7.44 10.39
CA LEU A 49 -20.32 -7.87 10.80
C LEU A 49 -20.73 -9.03 9.88
N GLU A 50 -20.89 -10.20 10.45
CA GLU A 50 -21.55 -11.29 9.73
C GLU A 50 -22.99 -10.88 9.37
N GLN A 51 -23.46 -11.32 8.24
CA GLN A 51 -24.68 -10.88 7.56
C GLN A 51 -25.83 -10.54 8.52
N PHE A 52 -26.33 -9.32 8.41
CA PHE A 52 -27.69 -9.04 8.84
C PHE A 52 -28.63 -9.82 7.93
N GLY A 53 -29.14 -10.95 8.39
CA GLY A 53 -30.19 -11.64 7.68
C GLY A 53 -31.35 -10.68 7.41
N GLY A 54 -31.97 -10.78 6.25
CA GLY A 54 -33.04 -9.91 5.81
C GLY A 54 -34.16 -9.74 6.83
N MET A 55 -34.99 -8.72 6.66
CA MET A 55 -36.24 -8.56 7.43
C MET A 55 -37.12 -9.78 7.19
N ARG A 56 -37.66 -10.30 8.27
CA ARG A 56 -38.67 -11.37 8.22
C ARG A 56 -40.00 -10.87 8.70
N GLU A 57 -41.08 -11.50 8.27
CA GLU A 57 -42.40 -11.23 8.81
C GLU A 57 -42.40 -11.52 10.32
N TRP A 58 -42.97 -10.62 11.10
CA TRP A 58 -43.11 -10.80 12.54
C TRP A 58 -44.27 -11.74 12.87
N ILE A 59 -43.98 -12.99 13.15
CA ILE A 59 -44.93 -13.97 13.65
C ILE A 59 -44.39 -14.52 14.97
N GLY A 60 -45.06 -14.22 16.08
CA GLY A 60 -44.67 -14.66 17.42
C GLY A 60 -43.61 -13.76 18.13
N ASP A 61 -42.80 -14.33 18.98
CA ASP A 61 -41.82 -13.60 19.79
C ASP A 61 -40.64 -13.02 18.97
N ARG A 62 -40.07 -11.92 19.46
CA ARG A 62 -38.86 -11.34 18.87
C ARG A 62 -37.67 -12.31 19.00
N GLN A 63 -37.11 -12.72 17.89
CA GLN A 63 -35.85 -13.45 17.90
C GLN A 63 -34.68 -12.43 17.81
N LEU A 64 -33.84 -12.45 18.83
CA LEU A 64 -32.59 -11.72 18.81
C LEU A 64 -31.60 -12.48 17.92
N LYS A 65 -31.08 -11.80 16.91
CA LYS A 65 -29.97 -12.33 16.13
C LYS A 65 -28.69 -11.96 16.85
N ASN A 66 -27.87 -12.95 17.20
CA ASN A 66 -26.54 -12.71 17.70
C ASN A 66 -25.67 -12.24 16.52
N VAL A 67 -25.11 -11.06 16.63
CA VAL A 67 -24.13 -10.55 15.70
C VAL A 67 -22.77 -11.03 16.19
N SER A 68 -22.23 -12.08 15.60
CA SER A 68 -20.84 -12.44 15.83
C SER A 68 -19.94 -11.46 15.07
N SER A 69 -19.06 -10.81 15.77
CA SER A 69 -18.05 -9.93 15.17
C SER A 69 -16.73 -10.67 15.05
N ARG A 70 -16.36 -11.04 13.84
CA ARG A 70 -15.00 -11.45 13.54
C ARG A 70 -14.16 -10.20 13.25
N LYS A 71 -12.87 -10.25 13.53
CA LYS A 71 -11.96 -9.13 13.32
C LYS A 71 -10.73 -9.56 12.53
N ILE A 72 -10.28 -8.68 11.66
CA ILE A 72 -8.96 -8.79 11.05
C ILE A 72 -8.09 -7.71 11.66
N GLU A 73 -6.91 -8.09 12.11
CA GLU A 73 -5.89 -7.18 12.57
C GLU A 73 -4.83 -7.02 11.48
N VAL A 74 -4.59 -5.79 11.06
CA VAL A 74 -3.56 -5.45 10.08
C VAL A 74 -2.50 -4.62 10.79
N VAL A 75 -1.29 -5.16 10.84
CA VAL A 75 -0.12 -4.49 11.40
C VAL A 75 0.59 -3.71 10.30
N ASN A 76 0.95 -2.47 10.57
CA ASN A 76 1.70 -1.65 9.64
C ASN A 76 3.11 -2.20 9.46
N ARG A 77 3.65 -2.09 8.24
CA ARG A 77 5.02 -2.44 7.91
C ARG A 77 5.73 -1.19 7.37
N ASP A 78 6.97 -1.02 7.77
CA ASP A 78 7.83 0.04 7.29
C ASP A 78 8.64 -0.45 6.11
N PHE A 79 8.82 0.41 5.12
CA PHE A 79 9.62 0.14 3.93
C PHE A 79 10.63 1.25 3.78
N GLU A 80 11.87 0.91 3.47
CA GLU A 80 12.93 1.86 3.21
C GLU A 80 13.70 1.52 1.94
N ASP A 81 14.28 2.54 1.33
CA ASP A 81 15.28 2.41 0.30
C ASP A 81 16.29 3.54 0.44
N THR A 82 17.58 3.23 0.40
CA THR A 82 18.65 4.18 0.68
C THR A 82 19.71 4.16 -0.42
N VAL A 83 19.95 5.32 -1.03
CA VAL A 83 21.02 5.49 -2.01
C VAL A 83 22.14 6.34 -1.41
N SER A 84 23.37 5.81 -1.46
CA SER A 84 24.58 6.55 -1.10
C SER A 84 25.31 6.98 -2.36
N ILE A 85 25.56 8.28 -2.50
CA ILE A 85 26.28 8.85 -3.63
C ILE A 85 27.61 9.41 -3.11
N PRO A 86 28.76 8.89 -3.56
CA PRO A 86 30.05 9.41 -3.19
C PRO A 86 30.20 10.88 -3.63
N ARG A 87 30.87 11.67 -2.80
CA ARG A 87 31.07 13.09 -3.09
C ARG A 87 31.78 13.32 -4.43
N ASN A 88 32.80 12.55 -4.73
CA ASN A 88 33.58 12.69 -5.96
C ASN A 88 32.71 12.44 -7.20
N ASP A 89 31.78 11.50 -7.11
CA ASP A 89 30.90 11.18 -8.23
C ASP A 89 29.89 12.31 -8.50
N ILE A 90 29.48 13.04 -7.46
CA ILE A 90 28.65 14.24 -7.60
C ILE A 90 29.43 15.36 -8.33
N GLU A 91 30.73 15.51 -8.02
CA GLU A 91 31.57 16.47 -8.68
C GLU A 91 31.80 16.15 -10.16
N ASP A 92 31.90 14.88 -10.48
CA ASP A 92 32.23 14.33 -11.81
C ASP A 92 30.98 13.92 -12.64
N ASP A 93 29.76 14.00 -12.09
CA ASP A 93 28.53 13.62 -12.81
C ASP A 93 28.22 14.60 -13.96
N GLN A 94 28.86 14.32 -15.08
CA GLN A 94 28.69 15.11 -16.31
C GLN A 94 27.46 14.68 -17.12
N TYR A 95 26.87 13.51 -16.85
CA TYR A 95 25.84 12.87 -17.63
C TYR A 95 24.48 12.82 -16.94
N GLY A 96 24.37 13.29 -15.73
CA GLY A 96 23.12 13.26 -14.96
C GLY A 96 22.66 11.85 -14.59
N ILE A 97 23.58 10.90 -14.47
CA ILE A 97 23.27 9.49 -14.17
C ILE A 97 22.50 9.38 -12.85
N TYR A 98 22.90 10.16 -11.85
CA TYR A 98 22.25 10.14 -10.52
C TYR A 98 20.81 10.67 -10.57
N SER A 99 20.51 11.62 -11.43
CA SER A 99 19.14 12.09 -11.66
C SER A 99 18.24 10.95 -12.15
N THR A 100 18.73 10.12 -13.06
CA THR A 100 18.03 8.95 -13.57
C THR A 100 17.84 7.89 -12.50
N LEU A 101 18.88 7.62 -11.69
CA LEU A 101 18.78 6.66 -10.57
C LEU A 101 17.76 7.10 -9.53
N ILE A 102 17.71 8.38 -9.18
CA ILE A 102 16.74 8.93 -8.24
C ILE A 102 15.31 8.85 -8.82
N ALA A 103 15.11 9.12 -10.10
CA ALA A 103 13.81 8.94 -10.74
C ALA A 103 13.37 7.46 -10.73
N GLN A 104 14.31 6.53 -10.96
CA GLN A 104 14.03 5.09 -10.87
C GLN A 104 13.68 4.66 -9.43
N MET A 105 14.35 5.21 -8.43
CA MET A 105 14.01 5.00 -7.02
C MET A 105 12.59 5.50 -6.71
N GLY A 106 12.21 6.69 -7.22
CA GLY A 106 10.85 7.21 -7.13
C GLY A 106 9.82 6.29 -7.79
N TYR A 107 10.13 5.79 -8.99
CA TYR A 107 9.28 4.82 -9.68
C TYR A 107 9.08 3.54 -8.84
N ASN A 108 10.15 2.99 -8.28
CA ASN A 108 10.08 1.80 -7.44
C ASN A 108 9.23 2.04 -6.17
N ALA A 109 9.39 3.22 -5.53
CA ALA A 109 8.59 3.61 -4.39
C ALA A 109 7.09 3.73 -4.74
N GLY A 110 6.76 4.34 -5.88
CA GLY A 110 5.37 4.43 -6.36
C GLY A 110 4.78 3.07 -6.72
N LYS A 111 5.59 2.18 -7.29
CA LYS A 111 5.17 0.83 -7.69
C LYS A 111 4.91 -0.10 -6.50
N LEU A 112 5.48 0.18 -5.33
CA LEU A 112 5.36 -0.67 -4.13
C LEU A 112 3.91 -1.04 -3.80
N TRP A 113 2.98 -0.08 -3.87
CA TRP A 113 1.57 -0.32 -3.59
C TRP A 113 0.93 -1.34 -4.53
N GLN A 114 1.28 -1.25 -5.82
CA GLN A 114 0.81 -2.21 -6.80
C GLN A 114 1.39 -3.60 -6.57
N ASP A 115 2.69 -3.69 -6.29
CA ASP A 115 3.36 -4.96 -6.05
C ASP A 115 2.79 -5.66 -4.81
N LEU A 116 2.56 -4.92 -3.71
CA LEU A 116 1.93 -5.44 -2.50
C LEU A 116 0.47 -5.89 -2.74
N ALA A 117 -0.29 -5.12 -3.50
CA ALA A 117 -1.68 -5.48 -3.83
C ALA A 117 -1.74 -6.76 -4.70
N VAL A 118 -0.87 -6.88 -5.69
CA VAL A 118 -0.78 -8.08 -6.53
C VAL A 118 -0.27 -9.28 -5.74
N GLU A 119 0.75 -9.10 -4.88
CA GLU A 119 1.24 -10.14 -3.98
C GLU A 119 0.12 -10.68 -3.08
N ALA A 120 -0.68 -9.77 -2.49
CA ALA A 120 -1.83 -10.16 -1.67
C ALA A 120 -2.87 -10.97 -2.45
N LEU A 121 -3.15 -10.61 -3.70
CA LEU A 121 -4.08 -11.36 -4.56
C LEU A 121 -3.53 -12.75 -4.93
N VAL A 122 -2.27 -12.84 -5.29
CA VAL A 122 -1.62 -14.09 -5.73
C VAL A 122 -1.42 -15.05 -4.55
N SER A 123 -1.08 -14.54 -3.38
CA SER A 123 -0.89 -15.35 -2.17
C SER A 123 -2.17 -15.98 -1.65
N ASN A 124 -3.34 -15.45 -2.09
CA ASN A 124 -4.66 -15.94 -1.71
C ASN A 124 -4.79 -16.21 -0.20
N PRO A 125 -4.59 -15.19 0.64
CA PRO A 125 -4.54 -15.38 2.08
C PRO A 125 -5.88 -15.87 2.63
N LYS A 126 -5.84 -16.45 3.80
CA LYS A 126 -7.05 -16.87 4.50
C LYS A 126 -7.89 -15.66 4.91
N TRP A 127 -9.20 -15.82 4.73
CA TRP A 127 -10.18 -14.85 5.14
C TRP A 127 -10.63 -15.08 6.60
N ILE A 128 -11.58 -14.29 7.07
CA ILE A 128 -12.12 -14.35 8.44
C ILE A 128 -12.79 -15.70 8.81
N ASP A 129 -13.13 -16.49 7.81
CA ASP A 129 -13.75 -17.82 7.94
C ASP A 129 -12.74 -18.97 7.87
N ASP A 130 -11.44 -18.66 7.94
CA ASP A 130 -10.32 -19.59 7.80
C ASP A 130 -10.24 -20.31 6.43
N ALA A 131 -11.11 -19.97 5.50
CA ALA A 131 -11.02 -20.38 4.11
C ALA A 131 -10.15 -19.44 3.30
N ASP A 132 -9.61 -19.90 2.18
CA ASP A 132 -8.86 -19.04 1.27
C ASP A 132 -9.75 -17.91 0.75
N PHE A 133 -9.17 -16.70 0.55
CA PHE A 133 -9.94 -15.55 0.11
C PHE A 133 -10.71 -15.82 -1.19
N PHE A 134 -10.03 -16.37 -2.19
CA PHE A 134 -10.66 -16.88 -3.41
C PHE A 134 -10.92 -18.37 -3.24
N SER A 135 -12.15 -18.73 -2.89
CA SER A 135 -12.57 -20.12 -2.71
C SER A 135 -13.81 -20.39 -3.54
N THR A 136 -13.81 -21.54 -4.24
CA THR A 136 -14.98 -22.01 -5.02
C THR A 136 -16.01 -22.73 -4.16
N THR A 137 -15.66 -23.04 -2.92
CA THR A 137 -16.50 -23.82 -1.99
C THR A 137 -17.17 -22.95 -0.93
N ARG A 138 -16.95 -21.62 -0.97
CA ARG A 138 -17.55 -20.71 0.01
C ARG A 138 -19.03 -20.55 -0.26
N THR A 139 -19.87 -20.93 0.72
CA THR A 139 -21.31 -20.70 0.72
C THR A 139 -21.61 -19.43 1.51
N TYR A 140 -22.43 -18.55 0.95
CA TYR A 140 -22.94 -17.37 1.65
C TYR A 140 -24.38 -17.64 2.09
N GLY A 141 -24.67 -17.43 3.37
CA GLY A 141 -26.07 -17.30 3.83
C GLY A 141 -26.75 -18.58 4.27
N GLU A 142 -26.06 -19.51 4.88
CA GLU A 142 -26.71 -20.52 5.74
C GLU A 142 -26.75 -20.05 7.19
#